data_8ebcb6ce02056af77c77bf43a7b8e502
#
_entry.id   8ebcb6ce02056af77c77bf43a7b8e502
#
_cell.length_a   1.000
_cell.length_b   1.000
_cell.length_c   1.000
_cell.angle_alpha   90.00
_cell.angle_beta   90.00
_cell.angle_gamma   90.00
#
_symmetry.space_group_name_H-M   'P 1'
#
loop_
_entity.id
_entity.type
_entity.pdbx_description
1 polymer ?
#
loop_
_entity_poly.entity_id
_entity_poly.type
_entity_poly.pdbx_seq_one_letter_code
_entity_poly.pdbx_strand_id
1 'polypeptide(L)'
;MTPPASRNDPCPCGSGKRYKTCHGALPAAEATTASFVAPETLLADALKHHEQGDIAYAVERYARVLQQAPDNAIALHFTGLAQYQQGAPTEALALMQRSIEINDREPEFFSNISAAAWSAGRYEAGRTAALRALALDGTHVGALNNLGFNLRSINDIDGSIAAFDQALEIAPGFDHARWNRTFSLLAKGDYERGFADYELRLKFAETQPSGKIPVQTPIWRGDAAEGKSFLLMCEQGLGDTFMFARFVPLVVARGLRVMLAVQPSQVALIQQSFPDVRVVSVGEHEQAAFDYWAALWSLPAALGITLENLPAPTRFITTGDEEVAAWRQRLAALDVGNANRPRIGIVWQGRFAGQDNQMAERSIAPELMRHFVEATPEFTWVSLQHGAVTLGAANLIDWTADAVEFTQMAALIDALDLVITIDTAAAHLAAALGAKTWVLLRHAGDWRYGISGEQCAWSPKMRLFRQDESRRWEPVLERVADALREYS
;
A
#
# COMPACT_ATOMS: atom_id res chain seq x y z
N MET A 1 -50.97 40.88 19.67
CA MET A 1 -50.79 42.11 20.49
C MET A 1 -49.46 42.73 20.15
N THR A 2 -49.45 43.99 19.80
CA THR A 2 -48.21 44.73 19.44
C THR A 2 -47.44 44.95 20.76
N PRO A 3 -46.14 44.65 20.84
CA PRO A 3 -45.36 44.87 22.06
C PRO A 3 -45.26 46.39 22.39
N PRO A 4 -45.20 46.76 23.67
CA PRO A 4 -45.10 48.13 24.04
C PRO A 4 -43.75 48.77 23.68
N ALA A 5 -43.67 50.09 23.56
CA ALA A 5 -42.48 50.81 23.15
C ALA A 5 -41.29 50.62 24.15
N SER A 6 -41.61 50.36 25.43
CA SER A 6 -40.60 50.05 26.46
C SER A 6 -40.95 48.80 27.26
N ARG A 7 -39.96 48.03 27.63
CA ARG A 7 -40.12 46.81 28.49
C ARG A 7 -40.63 47.17 29.91
N ASN A 8 -40.59 48.43 30.31
CA ASN A 8 -41.09 48.89 31.61
C ASN A 8 -42.55 49.34 31.56
N ASP A 9 -43.17 49.47 30.38
CA ASP A 9 -44.57 49.87 30.22
C ASP A 9 -45.53 48.76 30.71
N PRO A 10 -46.78 49.12 31.06
CA PRO A 10 -47.78 48.15 31.43
C PRO A 10 -48.01 47.11 30.31
N CYS A 11 -48.13 45.84 30.67
CA CYS A 11 -48.35 44.77 29.68
C CYS A 11 -49.74 44.93 28.98
N PRO A 12 -49.80 44.90 27.66
CA PRO A 12 -51.05 45.02 26.88
C PRO A 12 -52.09 43.93 27.18
N CYS A 13 -51.75 42.88 27.92
CA CYS A 13 -52.68 41.82 28.31
C CYS A 13 -53.62 42.19 29.44
N GLY A 14 -53.50 43.38 30.04
CA GLY A 14 -54.37 43.83 31.13
C GLY A 14 -54.05 43.22 32.51
N SER A 15 -52.93 42.52 32.68
CA SER A 15 -52.51 41.89 33.93
C SER A 15 -52.05 42.82 35.03
N GLY A 16 -51.95 44.14 34.78
CA GLY A 16 -51.42 45.12 35.73
C GLY A 16 -49.90 45.04 35.95
N LYS A 17 -49.22 44.04 35.36
CA LYS A 17 -47.77 43.86 35.44
C LYS A 17 -47.04 44.62 34.33
N ARG A 18 -45.77 44.95 34.53
CA ARG A 18 -44.90 45.53 33.48
C ARG A 18 -44.60 44.46 32.45
N TYR A 19 -44.46 44.84 31.15
CA TYR A 19 -44.21 43.91 30.08
C TYR A 19 -43.02 42.96 30.32
N LYS A 20 -41.91 43.47 30.88
CA LYS A 20 -40.73 42.67 31.23
C LYS A 20 -40.95 41.57 32.26
N THR A 21 -42.00 41.69 33.09
CA THR A 21 -42.36 40.72 34.14
C THR A 21 -43.63 39.91 33.79
N CYS A 22 -44.13 40.09 32.59
CA CYS A 22 -45.31 39.38 32.07
C CYS A 22 -44.94 38.70 30.72
N HIS A 23 -45.43 39.21 29.62
CA HIS A 23 -45.17 38.60 28.26
C HIS A 23 -43.80 38.97 27.71
N GLY A 24 -43.11 39.95 28.21
CA GLY A 24 -41.72 40.29 27.87
C GLY A 24 -40.70 39.75 28.87
N ALA A 25 -41.11 38.88 29.78
CA ALA A 25 -40.14 38.10 30.59
C ALA A 25 -39.27 37.27 29.63
N LEU A 26 -37.98 37.54 29.61
CA LEU A 26 -37.03 36.59 28.98
C LEU A 26 -37.19 35.29 29.76
N PRO A 27 -37.28 34.13 29.05
CA PRO A 27 -37.10 32.87 29.73
C PRO A 27 -35.85 33.01 30.59
N ALA A 28 -35.96 32.65 31.88
CA ALA A 28 -34.76 32.50 32.69
C ALA A 28 -33.83 31.66 31.86
N ALA A 29 -32.62 32.22 31.53
CA ALA A 29 -31.58 31.37 31.01
C ALA A 29 -31.46 30.26 32.05
N GLU A 30 -31.92 29.04 31.70
CA GLU A 30 -31.52 27.87 32.41
C GLU A 30 -30.00 27.92 32.34
N ALA A 31 -29.37 28.47 33.39
CA ALA A 31 -28.01 28.15 33.65
C ALA A 31 -27.99 26.65 33.79
N THR A 32 -27.71 25.95 32.68
CA THR A 32 -27.21 24.62 32.74
C THR A 32 -25.98 24.73 33.60
N THR A 33 -26.14 24.53 34.90
CA THR A 33 -25.04 24.14 35.77
C THR A 33 -24.59 22.82 35.16
N ALA A 34 -23.64 22.92 34.21
CA ALA A 34 -22.88 21.77 33.80
C ALA A 34 -22.35 21.20 35.13
N SER A 35 -22.96 20.10 35.57
CA SER A 35 -22.54 19.46 36.82
C SER A 35 -21.05 19.21 36.66
N PHE A 36 -20.26 19.73 37.56
CA PHE A 36 -18.83 19.50 37.59
C PHE A 36 -18.62 18.00 37.67
N VAL A 37 -18.11 17.40 36.60
CA VAL A 37 -17.72 15.99 36.57
C VAL A 37 -16.21 15.98 36.75
N ALA A 38 -15.74 15.26 37.75
CA ALA A 38 -14.32 15.16 38.05
C ALA A 38 -13.52 14.63 36.83
N PRO A 39 -12.30 15.15 36.62
CA PRO A 39 -11.45 14.72 35.48
C PRO A 39 -11.28 13.21 35.41
N GLU A 40 -11.18 12.52 36.55
CA GLU A 40 -10.98 11.06 36.62
C GLU A 40 -12.21 10.30 36.09
N THR A 41 -13.43 10.80 36.40
CA THR A 41 -14.68 10.22 35.91
C THR A 41 -14.84 10.44 34.41
N LEU A 42 -14.50 11.64 33.92
CA LEU A 42 -14.51 11.95 32.49
C LEU A 42 -13.49 11.10 31.73
N LEU A 43 -12.30 10.88 32.31
CA LEU A 43 -11.23 10.07 31.73
C LEU A 43 -11.64 8.60 31.63
N ALA A 44 -12.19 8.02 32.69
CA ALA A 44 -12.65 6.63 32.69
C ALA A 44 -13.77 6.40 31.66
N ASP A 45 -14.71 7.36 31.54
CA ASP A 45 -15.77 7.33 30.55
C ASP A 45 -15.21 7.42 29.12
N ALA A 46 -14.26 8.33 28.90
CA ALA A 46 -13.58 8.49 27.61
C ALA A 46 -12.84 7.23 27.16
N LEU A 47 -12.05 6.62 28.05
CA LEU A 47 -11.30 5.39 27.76
C LEU A 47 -12.25 4.25 27.40
N LYS A 48 -13.33 4.06 28.12
CA LYS A 48 -14.33 3.05 27.83
C LYS A 48 -14.95 3.23 26.44
N HIS A 49 -15.33 4.45 26.06
CA HIS A 49 -15.89 4.75 24.74
C HIS A 49 -14.84 4.59 23.62
N HIS A 50 -13.57 4.95 23.90
CA HIS A 50 -12.47 4.75 22.98
C HIS A 50 -12.26 3.25 22.65
N GLU A 51 -12.25 2.39 23.66
CA GLU A 51 -12.19 0.92 23.52
C GLU A 51 -13.36 0.36 22.71
N GLN A 52 -14.54 0.96 22.81
CA GLN A 52 -15.74 0.59 22.05
C GLN A 52 -15.73 1.13 20.60
N GLY A 53 -14.73 1.91 20.22
CA GLY A 53 -14.62 2.54 18.90
C GLY A 53 -15.41 3.83 18.73
N ASP A 54 -16.05 4.35 19.78
CA ASP A 54 -16.73 5.64 19.77
C ASP A 54 -15.72 6.79 19.98
N ILE A 55 -14.86 6.95 18.96
CA ILE A 55 -13.72 7.88 19.01
C ILE A 55 -14.18 9.33 19.15
N ALA A 56 -15.27 9.70 18.47
CA ALA A 56 -15.78 11.07 18.51
C ALA A 56 -16.21 11.49 19.93
N TYR A 57 -16.95 10.63 20.60
CA TYR A 57 -17.36 10.83 21.98
C TYR A 57 -16.15 10.88 22.95
N ALA A 58 -15.21 9.94 22.77
CA ALA A 58 -14.00 9.88 23.59
C ALA A 58 -13.19 11.19 23.49
N VAL A 59 -12.99 11.71 22.28
CA VAL A 59 -12.25 12.98 22.03
C VAL A 59 -12.92 14.15 22.76
N GLU A 60 -14.25 14.26 22.73
CA GLU A 60 -14.96 15.32 23.47
C GLU A 60 -14.65 15.23 24.99
N ARG A 61 -14.65 14.01 25.54
CA ARG A 61 -14.37 13.79 26.97
C ARG A 61 -12.91 14.08 27.32
N TYR A 62 -11.95 13.63 26.49
CA TYR A 62 -10.55 13.97 26.69
C TYR A 62 -10.32 15.50 26.66
N ALA A 63 -10.96 16.22 25.74
CA ALA A 63 -10.90 17.66 25.69
C ALA A 63 -11.40 18.32 26.99
N ARG A 64 -12.47 17.81 27.59
CA ARG A 64 -12.97 18.29 28.89
C ARG A 64 -12.03 17.97 30.05
N VAL A 65 -11.37 16.81 30.02
CA VAL A 65 -10.30 16.47 30.99
C VAL A 65 -9.16 17.48 30.89
N LEU A 66 -8.68 17.75 29.66
CA LEU A 66 -7.57 18.66 29.42
C LEU A 66 -7.90 20.14 29.74
N GLN A 67 -9.17 20.54 29.65
CA GLN A 67 -9.62 21.85 30.12
C GLN A 67 -9.49 22.00 31.64
N GLN A 68 -9.69 20.92 32.41
CA GLN A 68 -9.60 20.94 33.88
C GLN A 68 -8.19 20.56 34.37
N ALA A 69 -7.48 19.69 33.64
CA ALA A 69 -6.15 19.19 33.97
C ALA A 69 -5.29 19.14 32.69
N PRO A 70 -4.69 20.28 32.27
CA PRO A 70 -3.94 20.40 31.00
C PRO A 70 -2.75 19.44 30.86
N ASP A 71 -2.19 19.01 32.01
CA ASP A 71 -1.05 18.10 32.07
C ASP A 71 -1.45 16.64 32.44
N ASN A 72 -2.70 16.25 32.18
CA ASN A 72 -3.10 14.87 32.33
C ASN A 72 -2.47 14.03 31.22
N ALA A 73 -1.43 13.27 31.55
CA ALA A 73 -0.65 12.45 30.60
C ALA A 73 -1.51 11.46 29.80
N ILE A 74 -2.49 10.81 30.48
CA ILE A 74 -3.37 9.82 29.85
C ILE A 74 -4.29 10.51 28.82
N ALA A 75 -4.91 11.62 29.19
CA ALA A 75 -5.79 12.36 28.29
C ALA A 75 -5.03 12.91 27.07
N LEU A 76 -3.80 13.44 27.27
CA LEU A 76 -2.93 13.86 26.16
C LEU A 76 -2.62 12.70 25.23
N HIS A 77 -2.20 11.55 25.79
CA HIS A 77 -1.83 10.38 25.03
C HIS A 77 -3.00 9.88 24.18
N PHE A 78 -4.16 9.64 24.78
CA PHE A 78 -5.32 9.09 24.09
C PHE A 78 -5.99 10.10 23.13
N THR A 79 -5.85 11.41 23.38
CA THR A 79 -6.20 12.42 22.35
C THR A 79 -5.31 12.27 21.12
N GLY A 80 -4.00 12.11 21.32
CA GLY A 80 -3.07 11.83 20.24
C GLY A 80 -3.37 10.51 19.54
N LEU A 81 -3.69 9.44 20.29
CA LEU A 81 -4.07 8.14 19.70
C LEU A 81 -5.32 8.27 18.82
N ALA A 82 -6.32 9.01 19.27
CA ALA A 82 -7.52 9.28 18.45
C ALA A 82 -7.18 10.04 17.16
N GLN A 83 -6.28 11.04 17.22
CA GLN A 83 -5.81 11.74 16.01
C GLN A 83 -5.06 10.80 15.05
N TYR A 84 -4.20 9.92 15.58
CA TYR A 84 -3.54 8.89 14.79
C TYR A 84 -4.54 7.97 14.07
N GLN A 85 -5.54 7.48 14.78
CA GLN A 85 -6.61 6.63 14.22
C GLN A 85 -7.46 7.37 13.16
N GLN A 86 -7.57 8.69 13.25
CA GLN A 86 -8.22 9.55 12.27
C GLN A 86 -7.31 9.94 11.09
N GLY A 87 -6.10 9.41 11.02
CA GLY A 87 -5.16 9.63 9.92
C GLY A 87 -4.33 10.91 10.03
N ALA A 88 -4.18 11.47 11.23
CA ALA A 88 -3.34 12.64 11.51
C ALA A 88 -2.12 12.27 12.40
N PRO A 89 -1.18 11.43 11.90
CA PRO A 89 -0.09 10.89 12.73
C PRO A 89 0.92 11.96 13.17
N THR A 90 1.12 13.01 12.39
CA THR A 90 2.06 14.10 12.73
C THR A 90 1.57 14.92 13.91
N GLU A 91 0.29 15.28 13.91
CA GLU A 91 -0.39 16.00 14.99
C GLU A 91 -0.47 15.13 16.26
N ALA A 92 -0.77 13.84 16.08
CA ALA A 92 -0.80 12.86 17.16
C ALA A 92 0.52 12.81 17.94
N LEU A 93 1.65 12.77 17.24
CA LEU A 93 2.98 12.70 17.84
C LEU A 93 3.27 13.87 18.77
N ALA A 94 2.78 15.09 18.50
CA ALA A 94 3.00 16.23 19.36
C ALA A 94 2.33 16.07 20.73
N LEU A 95 1.10 15.56 20.77
CA LEU A 95 0.37 15.29 22.02
C LEU A 95 0.95 14.09 22.78
N MET A 96 1.29 13.02 22.06
CA MET A 96 1.90 11.84 22.65
C MET A 96 3.29 12.16 23.22
N GLN A 97 4.08 13.03 22.57
CA GLN A 97 5.36 13.49 23.10
C GLN A 97 5.19 14.22 24.42
N ARG A 98 4.23 15.15 24.52
CA ARG A 98 3.90 15.81 25.79
C ARG A 98 3.49 14.81 26.88
N SER A 99 2.76 13.76 26.53
CA SER A 99 2.31 12.76 27.50
C SER A 99 3.48 12.04 28.16
N ILE A 100 4.52 11.66 27.40
CA ILE A 100 5.70 10.96 27.92
C ILE A 100 6.68 11.90 28.65
N GLU A 101 6.64 13.20 28.40
CA GLU A 101 7.36 14.21 29.21
C GLU A 101 6.80 14.31 30.65
N ILE A 102 5.52 13.96 30.83
CA ILE A 102 4.84 13.95 32.11
C ILE A 102 4.91 12.57 32.76
N ASN A 103 4.69 11.51 32.00
CA ASN A 103 4.76 10.12 32.46
C ASN A 103 5.49 9.25 31.43
N ASP A 104 6.74 8.90 31.73
CA ASP A 104 7.64 8.11 30.89
C ASP A 104 7.73 6.63 31.29
N ARG A 105 6.77 6.12 32.10
CA ARG A 105 6.80 4.77 32.66
C ARG A 105 5.80 3.80 32.04
N GLU A 106 4.97 4.28 31.12
CA GLU A 106 3.93 3.46 30.49
C GLU A 106 4.44 2.86 29.17
N PRO A 107 4.70 1.55 29.07
CA PRO A 107 5.21 0.93 27.85
C PRO A 107 4.24 1.10 26.68
N GLU A 108 2.93 1.09 26.91
CA GLU A 108 1.90 1.30 25.90
C GLU A 108 2.02 2.66 25.21
N PHE A 109 2.39 3.72 25.97
CA PHE A 109 2.56 5.07 25.39
C PHE A 109 3.67 5.06 24.33
N PHE A 110 4.79 4.46 24.63
CA PHE A 110 5.91 4.35 23.69
C PHE A 110 5.59 3.42 22.51
N SER A 111 4.84 2.35 22.74
CA SER A 111 4.35 1.47 21.67
C SER A 111 3.46 2.22 20.68
N ASN A 112 2.52 3.02 21.18
CA ASN A 112 1.63 3.82 20.34
C ASN A 112 2.38 4.95 19.61
N ILE A 113 3.36 5.59 20.25
CA ILE A 113 4.27 6.56 19.61
C ILE A 113 5.04 5.90 18.47
N SER A 114 5.50 4.66 18.66
CA SER A 114 6.20 3.91 17.62
C SER A 114 5.33 3.69 16.38
N ALA A 115 4.06 3.32 16.57
CA ALA A 115 3.11 3.14 15.48
C ALA A 115 2.79 4.47 14.76
N ALA A 116 2.53 5.53 15.53
CA ALA A 116 2.27 6.86 14.97
C ALA A 116 3.48 7.43 14.21
N ALA A 117 4.70 7.21 14.73
CA ALA A 117 5.94 7.63 14.09
C ALA A 117 6.17 6.88 12.76
N TRP A 118 5.88 5.58 12.73
CA TRP A 118 5.91 4.81 11.49
C TRP A 118 4.95 5.39 10.43
N SER A 119 3.71 5.65 10.80
CA SER A 119 2.72 6.25 9.89
C SER A 119 3.10 7.67 9.43
N ALA A 120 3.85 8.41 10.25
CA ALA A 120 4.40 9.73 9.90
C ALA A 120 5.70 9.66 9.05
N GLY A 121 6.17 8.46 8.67
CA GLY A 121 7.44 8.28 7.96
C GLY A 121 8.69 8.50 8.82
N ARG A 122 8.55 8.60 10.16
CA ARG A 122 9.64 8.85 11.12
C ARG A 122 10.18 7.54 11.69
N TYR A 123 10.66 6.66 10.85
CA TYR A 123 10.95 5.26 11.19
C TYR A 123 12.01 5.09 12.28
N GLU A 124 13.07 5.91 12.30
CA GLU A 124 14.09 5.87 13.35
C GLU A 124 13.55 6.33 14.72
N ALA A 125 12.69 7.34 14.73
CA ALA A 125 11.99 7.74 15.96
C ALA A 125 11.04 6.64 16.43
N GLY A 126 10.35 5.98 15.50
CA GLY A 126 9.49 4.82 15.78
C GLY A 126 10.26 3.65 16.38
N ARG A 127 11.43 3.32 15.81
CA ARG A 127 12.34 2.30 16.36
C ARG A 127 12.76 2.65 17.80
N THR A 128 13.17 3.90 18.02
CA THR A 128 13.60 4.37 19.35
C THR A 128 12.47 4.26 20.37
N ALA A 129 11.26 4.64 20.01
CA ALA A 129 10.08 4.53 20.88
C ALA A 129 9.77 3.06 21.20
N ALA A 130 9.76 2.16 20.21
CA ALA A 130 9.54 0.74 20.44
C ALA A 130 10.59 0.13 21.40
N LEU A 131 11.87 0.46 21.22
CA LEU A 131 12.94 0.01 22.12
C LEU A 131 12.75 0.56 23.55
N ARG A 132 12.23 1.78 23.70
CA ARG A 132 11.92 2.33 25.03
C ARG A 132 10.75 1.58 25.68
N ALA A 133 9.70 1.24 24.92
CA ALA A 133 8.60 0.40 25.44
C ALA A 133 9.13 -0.95 25.91
N LEU A 134 10.01 -1.60 25.15
CA LEU A 134 10.61 -2.89 25.48
C LEU A 134 11.59 -2.83 26.66
N ALA A 135 12.22 -1.68 26.88
CA ALA A 135 13.05 -1.46 28.07
C ALA A 135 12.20 -1.36 29.35
N LEU A 136 10.93 -0.96 29.26
CA LEU A 136 9.98 -0.92 30.36
C LEU A 136 9.27 -2.26 30.57
N ASP A 137 8.89 -2.92 29.47
CA ASP A 137 8.29 -4.24 29.45
C ASP A 137 8.83 -5.05 28.26
N GLY A 138 9.82 -5.91 28.52
CA GLY A 138 10.47 -6.75 27.51
C GLY A 138 9.55 -7.76 26.82
N THR A 139 8.33 -7.96 27.34
CA THR A 139 7.33 -8.90 26.81
C THR A 139 6.19 -8.21 26.07
N HIS A 140 6.27 -6.91 25.86
CA HIS A 140 5.23 -6.11 25.20
C HIS A 140 5.11 -6.44 23.71
N VAL A 141 4.20 -7.35 23.38
CA VAL A 141 4.03 -7.89 22.00
C VAL A 141 3.74 -6.80 20.96
N GLY A 142 2.93 -5.79 21.31
CA GLY A 142 2.66 -4.66 20.43
C GLY A 142 3.90 -3.85 20.09
N ALA A 143 4.78 -3.62 21.07
CA ALA A 143 6.03 -2.90 20.85
C ALA A 143 7.02 -3.71 19.99
N LEU A 144 7.09 -5.03 20.16
CA LEU A 144 7.88 -5.91 19.30
C LEU A 144 7.38 -5.87 17.84
N ASN A 145 6.07 -5.92 17.64
CA ASN A 145 5.48 -5.79 16.31
C ASN A 145 5.78 -4.43 15.68
N ASN A 146 5.63 -3.34 16.43
CA ASN A 146 5.94 -1.99 15.95
C ASN A 146 7.44 -1.79 15.67
N LEU A 147 8.32 -2.42 16.49
CA LEU A 147 9.77 -2.47 16.23
C LEU A 147 10.05 -3.15 14.89
N GLY A 148 9.46 -4.31 14.63
CA GLY A 148 9.60 -5.04 13.38
C GLY A 148 9.22 -4.20 12.15
N PHE A 149 8.13 -3.44 12.22
CA PHE A 149 7.71 -2.52 11.17
C PHE A 149 8.73 -1.41 10.90
N ASN A 150 9.19 -0.75 11.97
CA ASN A 150 10.14 0.34 11.84
C ASN A 150 11.49 -0.13 11.29
N LEU A 151 11.98 -1.29 11.76
CA LEU A 151 13.22 -1.90 11.29
C LEU A 151 13.14 -2.26 9.80
N ARG A 152 12.02 -2.85 9.35
CA ARG A 152 11.80 -3.11 7.91
C ARG A 152 11.85 -1.82 7.10
N SER A 153 11.25 -0.74 7.60
CA SER A 153 11.17 0.53 6.88
C SER A 153 12.52 1.27 6.78
N ILE A 154 13.50 0.92 7.61
CA ILE A 154 14.89 1.37 7.49
C ILE A 154 15.80 0.33 6.82
N ASN A 155 15.21 -0.72 6.25
CA ASN A 155 15.88 -1.83 5.56
C ASN A 155 16.73 -2.74 6.48
N ASP A 156 16.51 -2.69 7.81
CA ASP A 156 17.05 -3.68 8.75
C ASP A 156 16.12 -4.90 8.81
N ILE A 157 16.26 -5.75 7.80
CA ILE A 157 15.38 -6.91 7.60
C ILE A 157 15.63 -8.01 8.63
N ASP A 158 16.88 -8.24 9.01
CA ASP A 158 17.20 -9.26 10.03
C ASP A 158 16.67 -8.87 11.40
N GLY A 159 16.86 -7.63 11.82
CA GLY A 159 16.28 -7.09 13.04
C GLY A 159 14.75 -7.13 13.03
N SER A 160 14.14 -6.83 11.89
CA SER A 160 12.68 -6.91 11.71
C SER A 160 12.15 -8.33 11.91
N ILE A 161 12.77 -9.35 11.30
CA ILE A 161 12.39 -10.76 11.46
C ILE A 161 12.55 -11.17 12.94
N ALA A 162 13.67 -10.82 13.57
CA ALA A 162 13.93 -11.15 14.96
C ALA A 162 12.87 -10.57 15.91
N ALA A 163 12.47 -9.31 15.70
CA ALA A 163 11.43 -8.67 16.51
C ALA A 163 10.06 -9.35 16.35
N PHE A 164 9.66 -9.71 15.12
CA PHE A 164 8.43 -10.46 14.89
C PHE A 164 8.50 -11.88 15.43
N ASP A 165 9.62 -12.57 15.28
CA ASP A 165 9.83 -13.92 15.83
C ASP A 165 9.68 -13.90 17.35
N GLN A 166 10.29 -12.92 18.05
CA GLN A 166 10.13 -12.75 19.49
C GLN A 166 8.67 -12.45 19.89
N ALA A 167 7.95 -11.62 19.12
CA ALA A 167 6.53 -11.38 19.37
C ALA A 167 5.71 -12.67 19.27
N LEU A 168 6.02 -13.54 18.31
CA LEU A 168 5.35 -14.82 18.10
C LEU A 168 5.76 -15.91 19.09
N GLU A 169 6.96 -15.85 19.66
CA GLU A 169 7.36 -16.71 20.78
C GLU A 169 6.54 -16.41 22.04
N ILE A 170 6.29 -15.12 22.32
CA ILE A 170 5.48 -14.69 23.47
C ILE A 170 4.00 -14.95 23.21
N ALA A 171 3.51 -14.63 22.01
CA ALA A 171 2.12 -14.75 21.60
C ALA A 171 1.98 -15.50 20.27
N PRO A 172 1.99 -16.84 20.24
CA PRO A 172 1.96 -17.62 18.99
C PRO A 172 0.71 -17.40 18.12
N GLY A 173 -0.39 -16.94 18.73
CA GLY A 173 -1.65 -16.60 18.05
C GLY A 173 -1.73 -15.15 17.56
N PHE A 174 -0.67 -14.36 17.67
CA PHE A 174 -0.70 -12.97 17.22
C PHE A 174 -0.54 -12.88 15.69
N ASP A 175 -1.62 -13.15 14.98
CA ASP A 175 -1.67 -13.22 13.51
C ASP A 175 -1.14 -11.94 12.83
N HIS A 176 -1.26 -10.76 13.46
CA HIS A 176 -0.69 -9.51 12.91
C HIS A 176 0.84 -9.54 12.82
N ALA A 177 1.55 -10.03 13.84
CA ALA A 177 3.01 -10.14 13.77
C ALA A 177 3.43 -11.15 12.69
N ARG A 178 2.71 -12.28 12.56
CA ARG A 178 2.98 -13.28 11.53
C ARG A 178 2.76 -12.70 10.13
N TRP A 179 1.64 -12.00 9.92
CA TRP A 179 1.35 -11.29 8.67
C TRP A 179 2.45 -10.28 8.31
N ASN A 180 2.89 -9.49 9.30
CA ASN A 180 3.90 -8.46 9.09
C ASN A 180 5.28 -9.04 8.83
N ARG A 181 5.64 -10.15 9.49
CA ARG A 181 6.87 -10.91 9.28
C ARG A 181 7.00 -11.42 7.86
N THR A 182 5.89 -11.79 7.22
CA THR A 182 5.83 -12.27 5.83
C THR A 182 6.67 -11.42 4.89
N PHE A 183 6.49 -10.12 4.91
CA PHE A 183 7.17 -9.23 3.96
C PHE A 183 8.66 -9.10 4.23
N SER A 184 9.10 -9.25 5.47
CA SER A 184 10.52 -9.27 5.84
C SER A 184 11.17 -10.60 5.42
N LEU A 185 10.50 -11.73 5.62
CA LEU A 185 10.97 -13.04 5.16
C LEU A 185 11.09 -13.09 3.63
N LEU A 186 10.07 -12.63 2.91
CA LEU A 186 10.09 -12.58 1.45
C LEU A 186 11.20 -11.65 0.94
N ALA A 187 11.41 -10.49 1.56
CA ALA A 187 12.49 -9.56 1.20
C ALA A 187 13.88 -10.17 1.39
N LYS A 188 14.06 -10.99 2.43
CA LYS A 188 15.30 -11.74 2.70
C LYS A 188 15.52 -12.89 1.72
N GLY A 189 14.46 -13.34 1.02
CA GLY A 189 14.47 -14.52 0.15
C GLY A 189 14.11 -15.83 0.87
N ASP A 190 13.67 -15.76 2.12
CA ASP A 190 13.10 -16.91 2.85
C ASP A 190 11.66 -17.16 2.37
N TYR A 191 11.55 -17.67 1.14
CA TYR A 191 10.26 -17.86 0.47
C TYR A 191 9.43 -18.97 1.10
N GLU A 192 10.08 -20.01 1.65
CA GLU A 192 9.38 -21.11 2.31
C GLU A 192 8.54 -20.59 3.49
N ARG A 193 9.17 -19.91 4.45
CA ARG A 193 8.47 -19.33 5.60
C ARG A 193 7.57 -18.16 5.17
N GLY A 194 8.05 -17.31 4.28
CA GLY A 194 7.36 -16.11 3.83
C GLY A 194 6.03 -16.43 3.14
N PHE A 195 6.01 -17.35 2.16
CA PHE A 195 4.78 -17.73 1.49
C PHE A 195 3.85 -18.58 2.38
N ALA A 196 4.39 -19.35 3.33
CA ALA A 196 3.58 -20.03 4.32
C ALA A 196 2.82 -19.05 5.23
N ASP A 197 3.51 -18.02 5.73
CA ASP A 197 2.88 -16.96 6.53
C ASP A 197 1.90 -16.12 5.69
N TYR A 198 2.16 -15.92 4.39
CA TYR A 198 1.30 -15.15 3.49
C TYR A 198 -0.10 -15.74 3.34
N GLU A 199 -0.27 -17.04 3.56
CA GLU A 199 -1.59 -17.70 3.51
C GLU A 199 -2.57 -17.16 4.57
N LEU A 200 -2.08 -16.48 5.60
CA LEU A 200 -2.94 -15.78 6.59
C LEU A 200 -3.87 -14.75 5.96
N ARG A 201 -3.49 -14.15 4.81
CA ARG A 201 -4.33 -13.16 4.11
C ARG A 201 -5.73 -13.68 3.81
N LEU A 202 -5.87 -14.98 3.62
CA LEU A 202 -7.17 -15.61 3.34
C LEU A 202 -8.14 -15.55 4.53
N LYS A 203 -7.63 -15.20 5.73
CA LYS A 203 -8.45 -14.95 6.93
C LYS A 203 -8.91 -13.50 7.02
N PHE A 204 -8.26 -12.56 6.35
CA PHE A 204 -8.58 -11.14 6.41
C PHE A 204 -9.45 -10.73 5.22
N ALA A 205 -10.61 -10.10 5.49
CA ALA A 205 -11.59 -9.76 4.46
C ALA A 205 -11.02 -8.81 3.39
N GLU A 206 -10.17 -7.86 3.79
CA GLU A 206 -9.57 -6.84 2.93
C GLU A 206 -8.50 -7.36 1.97
N THR A 207 -7.97 -8.55 2.24
CA THR A 207 -6.90 -9.18 1.43
C THR A 207 -7.35 -10.42 0.67
N GLN A 208 -8.65 -10.71 0.69
CA GLN A 208 -9.19 -11.85 -0.05
C GLN A 208 -9.09 -11.64 -1.57
N PRO A 209 -9.06 -12.74 -2.36
CA PRO A 209 -9.12 -12.68 -3.81
C PRO A 209 -10.31 -11.88 -4.33
N SER A 210 -10.12 -11.25 -5.49
CA SER A 210 -11.18 -10.52 -6.17
C SER A 210 -12.31 -11.47 -6.61
N GLY A 211 -13.55 -11.10 -6.35
CA GLY A 211 -14.73 -11.91 -6.66
C GLY A 211 -15.11 -12.89 -5.55
N LYS A 212 -16.17 -13.63 -5.77
CA LYS A 212 -16.73 -14.55 -4.78
C LYS A 212 -15.91 -15.84 -4.69
N ILE A 213 -15.38 -16.10 -3.49
CA ILE A 213 -14.66 -17.34 -3.21
C ILE A 213 -15.65 -18.51 -3.15
N PRO A 214 -15.37 -19.65 -3.79
CA PRO A 214 -16.20 -20.85 -3.70
C PRO A 214 -16.01 -21.54 -2.36
N VAL A 215 -16.77 -21.10 -1.34
CA VAL A 215 -16.57 -21.46 0.09
C VAL A 215 -16.54 -22.96 0.36
N GLN A 216 -17.25 -23.77 -0.45
CA GLN A 216 -17.31 -25.23 -0.28
C GLN A 216 -16.22 -25.96 -1.09
N THR A 217 -15.50 -25.29 -1.96
CA THR A 217 -14.44 -25.89 -2.75
C THR A 217 -13.15 -25.87 -1.95
N PRO A 218 -12.44 -27.01 -1.81
CA PRO A 218 -11.20 -27.05 -1.04
C PRO A 218 -10.09 -26.24 -1.72
N ILE A 219 -9.27 -25.59 -0.88
CA ILE A 219 -8.06 -24.91 -1.35
C ILE A 219 -7.04 -25.97 -1.76
N TRP A 220 -6.50 -25.84 -2.98
CA TRP A 220 -5.41 -26.69 -3.43
C TRP A 220 -4.08 -26.32 -2.75
N ARG A 221 -3.39 -27.33 -2.25
CA ARG A 221 -2.13 -27.14 -1.51
C ARG A 221 -0.93 -27.84 -2.13
N GLY A 222 -1.04 -28.12 -3.44
CA GLY A 222 0.06 -28.78 -4.17
C GLY A 222 -0.10 -30.29 -4.35
N ASP A 223 -1.19 -30.88 -3.86
CA ASP A 223 -1.46 -32.31 -3.96
C ASP A 223 -1.64 -32.78 -5.39
N ALA A 224 -1.40 -34.07 -5.64
CA ALA A 224 -1.69 -34.67 -6.94
C ALA A 224 -3.20 -34.60 -7.26
N ALA A 225 -3.54 -34.00 -8.38
CA ALA A 225 -4.92 -33.73 -8.75
C ALA A 225 -5.16 -33.83 -10.26
N GLU A 226 -4.55 -34.81 -10.91
CA GLU A 226 -4.67 -35.05 -12.38
C GLU A 226 -6.13 -35.16 -12.82
N GLY A 227 -6.47 -34.44 -13.89
CA GLY A 227 -7.82 -34.40 -14.46
C GLY A 227 -8.86 -33.63 -13.67
N LYS A 228 -8.51 -33.06 -12.52
CA LYS A 228 -9.40 -32.28 -11.68
C LYS A 228 -9.61 -30.85 -12.21
N SER A 229 -10.83 -30.34 -12.03
CA SER A 229 -11.16 -28.96 -12.36
C SER A 229 -10.61 -28.00 -11.29
N PHE A 230 -9.94 -26.94 -11.72
CA PHE A 230 -9.22 -26.04 -10.87
C PHE A 230 -9.51 -24.58 -11.18
N LEU A 231 -10.01 -23.84 -10.19
CA LEU A 231 -10.17 -22.40 -10.29
C LEU A 231 -8.93 -21.70 -9.71
N LEU A 232 -8.26 -20.92 -10.53
CA LEU A 232 -7.18 -20.02 -10.13
C LEU A 232 -7.67 -18.60 -10.17
N MET A 233 -7.53 -17.85 -9.08
CA MET A 233 -8.08 -16.49 -8.94
C MET A 233 -6.97 -15.45 -8.80
N CYS A 234 -7.13 -14.32 -9.49
CA CYS A 234 -6.28 -13.16 -9.24
C CYS A 234 -6.63 -12.52 -7.89
N GLU A 235 -5.67 -11.80 -7.36
CA GLU A 235 -5.78 -11.04 -6.12
C GLU A 235 -5.06 -9.70 -6.29
N GLN A 236 -5.38 -8.77 -5.38
CA GLN A 236 -4.65 -7.53 -5.21
C GLN A 236 -4.44 -6.72 -6.51
N GLY A 237 -3.19 -6.32 -6.79
CA GLY A 237 -2.88 -5.45 -7.90
C GLY A 237 -2.77 -6.14 -9.26
N LEU A 238 -2.95 -5.35 -10.33
CA LEU A 238 -2.78 -5.85 -11.71
C LEU A 238 -1.38 -6.42 -11.98
N GLY A 239 -0.35 -5.82 -11.35
CA GLY A 239 1.04 -6.29 -11.46
C GLY A 239 1.24 -7.69 -10.90
N ASP A 240 0.50 -8.04 -9.86
CA ASP A 240 0.58 -9.36 -9.23
C ASP A 240 0.10 -10.45 -10.17
N THR A 241 -0.98 -10.21 -10.92
CA THR A 241 -1.44 -11.15 -11.95
C THR A 241 -0.33 -11.41 -12.98
N PHE A 242 0.31 -10.38 -13.51
CA PHE A 242 1.41 -10.54 -14.47
C PHE A 242 2.59 -11.30 -13.85
N MET A 243 2.95 -10.98 -12.61
CA MET A 243 4.07 -11.61 -11.93
C MET A 243 3.82 -13.11 -11.66
N PHE A 244 2.66 -13.44 -11.09
CA PHE A 244 2.35 -14.80 -10.65
C PHE A 244 1.79 -15.71 -11.76
N ALA A 245 1.40 -15.17 -12.91
CA ALA A 245 1.00 -15.95 -14.08
C ALA A 245 2.10 -16.93 -14.56
N ARG A 246 3.38 -16.67 -14.22
CA ARG A 246 4.51 -17.59 -14.48
C ARG A 246 4.32 -18.99 -13.90
N PHE A 247 3.51 -19.14 -12.87
CA PHE A 247 3.24 -20.43 -12.23
C PHE A 247 2.12 -21.21 -12.91
N VAL A 248 1.32 -20.59 -13.79
CA VAL A 248 0.21 -21.24 -14.50
C VAL A 248 0.67 -22.48 -15.26
N PRO A 249 1.78 -22.44 -16.05
CA PRO A 249 2.27 -23.63 -16.74
C PRO A 249 2.64 -24.79 -15.81
N LEU A 250 3.14 -24.49 -14.59
CA LEU A 250 3.50 -25.51 -13.61
C LEU A 250 2.27 -26.22 -13.04
N VAL A 251 1.15 -25.50 -12.91
CA VAL A 251 -0.13 -26.05 -12.47
C VAL A 251 -0.74 -26.92 -13.59
N VAL A 252 -0.71 -26.44 -14.84
CA VAL A 252 -1.18 -27.19 -16.01
C VAL A 252 -0.36 -28.48 -16.19
N ALA A 253 0.96 -28.41 -16.02
CA ALA A 253 1.84 -29.58 -16.12
C ALA A 253 1.57 -30.67 -15.05
N ARG A 254 0.85 -30.33 -13.96
CA ARG A 254 0.35 -31.30 -12.97
C ARG A 254 -0.98 -31.97 -13.36
N GLY A 255 -1.44 -31.73 -14.59
CA GLY A 255 -2.65 -32.33 -15.13
C GLY A 255 -3.96 -31.67 -14.67
N LEU A 256 -3.92 -30.53 -13.99
CA LEU A 256 -5.11 -29.78 -13.58
C LEU A 256 -5.77 -29.07 -14.80
N ARG A 257 -7.09 -29.14 -14.88
CA ARG A 257 -7.87 -28.37 -15.85
C ARG A 257 -8.17 -26.97 -15.30
N VAL A 258 -7.31 -26.02 -15.67
CA VAL A 258 -7.29 -24.68 -15.09
C VAL A 258 -8.31 -23.76 -15.76
N MET A 259 -9.13 -23.09 -14.94
CA MET A 259 -9.81 -21.84 -15.26
C MET A 259 -9.12 -20.73 -14.48
N LEU A 260 -8.66 -19.69 -15.19
CA LEU A 260 -7.99 -18.53 -14.57
C LEU A 260 -8.93 -17.33 -14.60
N ALA A 261 -9.37 -16.87 -13.43
CA ALA A 261 -10.16 -15.65 -13.25
C ALA A 261 -9.26 -14.46 -12.97
N VAL A 262 -9.28 -13.45 -13.86
CA VAL A 262 -8.46 -12.24 -13.78
C VAL A 262 -9.31 -10.99 -13.86
N GLN A 263 -8.72 -9.81 -13.61
CA GLN A 263 -9.43 -8.55 -13.79
C GLN A 263 -9.85 -8.36 -15.25
N PRO A 264 -11.01 -7.75 -15.54
CA PRO A 264 -11.56 -7.62 -16.90
C PRO A 264 -10.55 -7.08 -17.92
N SER A 265 -9.75 -6.07 -17.54
CA SER A 265 -8.74 -5.45 -18.41
C SER A 265 -7.57 -6.38 -18.78
N GLN A 266 -7.40 -7.50 -18.08
CA GLN A 266 -6.29 -8.43 -18.29
C GLN A 266 -6.69 -9.66 -19.12
N VAL A 267 -8.00 -9.92 -19.27
CA VAL A 267 -8.51 -11.18 -19.89
C VAL A 267 -7.90 -11.43 -21.27
N ALA A 268 -7.95 -10.45 -22.16
CA ALA A 268 -7.48 -10.61 -23.53
C ALA A 268 -5.98 -10.98 -23.60
N LEU A 269 -5.14 -10.23 -22.87
CA LEU A 269 -3.68 -10.45 -22.87
C LEU A 269 -3.30 -11.79 -22.21
N ILE A 270 -3.94 -12.15 -21.13
CA ILE A 270 -3.67 -13.42 -20.41
C ILE A 270 -4.19 -14.61 -21.24
N GLN A 271 -5.38 -14.51 -21.86
CA GLN A 271 -5.89 -15.57 -22.74
C GLN A 271 -4.97 -15.80 -23.95
N GLN A 272 -4.45 -14.73 -24.56
CA GLN A 272 -3.48 -14.84 -25.66
C GLN A 272 -2.17 -15.52 -25.21
N SER A 273 -1.75 -15.27 -23.97
CA SER A 273 -0.50 -15.81 -23.40
C SER A 273 -0.62 -17.28 -22.98
N PHE A 274 -1.82 -17.73 -22.62
CA PHE A 274 -2.09 -19.09 -22.15
C PHE A 274 -3.28 -19.68 -22.94
N PRO A 275 -3.12 -20.04 -24.23
CA PRO A 275 -4.23 -20.46 -25.10
C PRO A 275 -4.92 -21.75 -24.63
N ASP A 276 -4.20 -22.61 -23.91
CA ASP A 276 -4.73 -23.89 -23.39
C ASP A 276 -5.45 -23.74 -22.05
N VAL A 277 -5.47 -22.53 -21.48
CA VAL A 277 -6.14 -22.21 -20.21
C VAL A 277 -7.39 -21.39 -20.51
N ARG A 278 -8.52 -21.74 -19.91
CA ARG A 278 -9.71 -20.90 -20.00
C ARG A 278 -9.55 -19.69 -19.09
N VAL A 279 -9.42 -18.50 -19.68
CA VAL A 279 -9.34 -17.23 -18.96
C VAL A 279 -10.70 -16.54 -18.97
N VAL A 280 -11.13 -16.06 -17.80
CA VAL A 280 -12.44 -15.40 -17.62
C VAL A 280 -12.25 -14.14 -16.78
N SER A 281 -13.21 -13.23 -16.84
CA SER A 281 -13.27 -12.11 -15.91
C SER A 281 -13.68 -12.58 -14.50
N VAL A 282 -13.17 -11.90 -13.46
CA VAL A 282 -13.67 -12.11 -12.10
C VAL A 282 -15.18 -11.90 -12.06
N GLY A 283 -15.90 -12.79 -11.36
CA GLY A 283 -17.36 -12.85 -11.36
C GLY A 283 -17.95 -13.90 -12.32
N GLU A 284 -17.38 -14.11 -13.51
CA GLU A 284 -17.89 -15.11 -14.46
C GLU A 284 -17.69 -16.57 -14.00
N HIS A 285 -16.70 -16.82 -13.14
CA HIS A 285 -16.43 -18.16 -12.57
C HIS A 285 -17.48 -18.61 -11.57
N GLU A 286 -18.30 -17.72 -11.03
CA GLU A 286 -19.23 -18.00 -9.91
C GLU A 286 -20.32 -19.01 -10.25
N GLN A 287 -20.57 -19.26 -11.54
CA GLN A 287 -21.59 -20.21 -12.00
C GLN A 287 -21.02 -21.64 -12.22
N ALA A 288 -19.72 -21.85 -12.05
CA ALA A 288 -19.05 -23.12 -12.27
C ALA A 288 -18.70 -23.81 -10.95
N ALA A 289 -18.73 -25.15 -10.97
CA ALA A 289 -18.23 -25.96 -9.87
C ALA A 289 -16.80 -26.44 -10.15
N PHE A 290 -15.97 -26.46 -9.12
CA PHE A 290 -14.56 -26.87 -9.20
C PHE A 290 -14.24 -27.92 -8.14
N ASP A 291 -13.30 -28.81 -8.45
CA ASP A 291 -12.75 -29.75 -7.47
C ASP A 291 -11.85 -29.02 -6.46
N TYR A 292 -11.09 -28.03 -6.95
CA TYR A 292 -10.16 -27.22 -6.16
C TYR A 292 -10.15 -25.78 -6.60
N TRP A 293 -9.69 -24.90 -5.72
CA TRP A 293 -9.34 -23.53 -6.06
C TRP A 293 -8.05 -23.09 -5.37
N ALA A 294 -7.39 -22.06 -5.88
CA ALA A 294 -6.35 -21.31 -5.21
C ALA A 294 -6.33 -19.86 -5.70
N ALA A 295 -5.75 -19.00 -4.89
CA ALA A 295 -5.36 -17.67 -5.34
C ALA A 295 -3.97 -17.72 -6.00
N LEU A 296 -3.67 -16.82 -6.93
CA LEU A 296 -2.36 -16.77 -7.61
C LEU A 296 -1.19 -16.70 -6.62
N TRP A 297 -1.35 -15.92 -5.56
CA TRP A 297 -0.34 -15.79 -4.52
C TRP A 297 -0.16 -17.03 -3.62
N SER A 298 -1.08 -17.97 -3.64
CA SER A 298 -0.94 -19.24 -2.93
C SER A 298 -0.09 -20.25 -3.70
N LEU A 299 0.13 -20.02 -5.00
CA LEU A 299 0.88 -20.96 -5.84
C LEU A 299 2.33 -21.18 -5.39
N PRO A 300 3.09 -20.14 -4.96
CA PRO A 300 4.45 -20.37 -4.46
C PRO A 300 4.49 -21.32 -3.27
N ALA A 301 3.61 -21.16 -2.28
CA ALA A 301 3.51 -22.07 -1.15
C ALA A 301 3.10 -23.49 -1.59
N ALA A 302 2.05 -23.61 -2.41
CA ALA A 302 1.53 -24.90 -2.90
C ALA A 302 2.54 -25.65 -3.79
N LEU A 303 3.40 -24.91 -4.51
CA LEU A 303 4.43 -25.46 -5.38
C LEU A 303 5.78 -25.68 -4.70
N GLY A 304 5.93 -25.28 -3.44
CA GLY A 304 7.19 -25.34 -2.69
C GLY A 304 8.28 -24.47 -3.31
N ILE A 305 7.93 -23.23 -3.69
CA ILE A 305 8.87 -22.31 -4.32
C ILE A 305 9.83 -21.73 -3.25
N THR A 306 11.12 -21.89 -3.54
CA THR A 306 12.23 -21.28 -2.81
C THR A 306 12.98 -20.32 -3.74
N LEU A 307 13.97 -19.61 -3.21
CA LEU A 307 14.81 -18.76 -4.05
C LEU A 307 15.62 -19.58 -5.08
N GLU A 308 15.98 -20.81 -4.73
CA GLU A 308 16.80 -21.70 -5.57
C GLU A 308 16.03 -22.29 -6.75
N ASN A 309 14.73 -22.60 -6.55
CA ASN A 309 13.89 -23.21 -7.58
C ASN A 309 12.89 -22.24 -8.22
N LEU A 310 13.02 -20.93 -7.92
CA LEU A 310 12.15 -19.89 -8.46
C LEU A 310 12.21 -19.91 -10.00
N PRO A 311 11.09 -20.16 -10.71
CA PRO A 311 11.10 -20.07 -12.17
C PRO A 311 11.24 -18.61 -12.59
N ALA A 312 12.33 -18.30 -13.30
CA ALA A 312 12.61 -16.98 -13.85
C ALA A 312 12.65 -17.04 -15.38
N PRO A 313 11.51 -17.36 -16.05
CA PRO A 313 11.47 -17.39 -17.50
C PRO A 313 11.71 -16.00 -18.05
N THR A 314 12.43 -15.93 -19.18
CA THR A 314 12.73 -14.64 -19.82
C THR A 314 11.50 -14.01 -20.45
N ARG A 315 10.48 -14.81 -20.79
CA ARG A 315 9.18 -14.38 -21.35
C ARG A 315 8.12 -15.43 -21.06
N PHE A 316 6.94 -15.01 -20.61
CA PHE A 316 5.77 -15.88 -20.39
C PHE A 316 4.44 -15.17 -20.67
N ILE A 317 4.46 -13.86 -20.95
CA ILE A 317 3.35 -13.11 -21.54
C ILE A 317 3.72 -12.84 -23.01
N THR A 318 2.76 -13.02 -23.90
CA THR A 318 2.94 -12.87 -25.35
C THR A 318 2.07 -11.77 -25.91
N THR A 319 2.58 -11.09 -26.91
CA THR A 319 1.91 -10.03 -27.67
C THR A 319 1.58 -10.51 -29.08
N GLY A 320 0.62 -9.88 -29.75
CA GLY A 320 0.38 -10.10 -31.16
C GLY A 320 1.50 -9.48 -32.01
N ASP A 321 1.97 -10.23 -33.01
CA ASP A 321 3.04 -9.76 -33.91
C ASP A 321 2.60 -8.54 -34.74
N GLU A 322 1.32 -8.48 -35.13
CA GLU A 322 0.76 -7.38 -35.90
C GLU A 322 0.70 -6.08 -35.08
N GLU A 323 0.27 -6.16 -33.83
CA GLU A 323 0.24 -5.00 -32.92
C GLU A 323 1.65 -4.47 -32.64
N VAL A 324 2.61 -5.35 -32.40
CA VAL A 324 4.01 -4.97 -32.19
C VAL A 324 4.58 -4.31 -33.43
N ALA A 325 4.31 -4.88 -34.63
CA ALA A 325 4.77 -4.30 -35.90
C ALA A 325 4.17 -2.93 -36.14
N ALA A 326 2.88 -2.73 -35.82
CA ALA A 326 2.23 -1.41 -35.92
C ALA A 326 2.89 -0.36 -35.01
N TRP A 327 3.18 -0.72 -33.76
CA TRP A 327 3.89 0.18 -32.84
C TRP A 327 5.33 0.49 -33.30
N ARG A 328 6.07 -0.52 -33.79
CA ARG A 328 7.41 -0.31 -34.37
C ARG A 328 7.39 0.61 -35.58
N GLN A 329 6.40 0.47 -36.47
CA GLN A 329 6.22 1.37 -37.61
C GLN A 329 5.92 2.80 -37.16
N ARG A 330 5.06 2.98 -36.15
CA ARG A 330 4.72 4.28 -35.60
C ARG A 330 5.92 4.95 -34.92
N LEU A 331 6.74 4.18 -34.20
CA LEU A 331 7.99 4.66 -33.60
C LEU A 331 9.01 5.03 -34.67
N ALA A 332 9.15 4.23 -35.73
CA ALA A 332 10.07 4.50 -36.84
C ALA A 332 9.72 5.78 -37.61
N ALA A 333 8.44 6.14 -37.70
CA ALA A 333 7.99 7.36 -38.37
C ALA A 333 8.43 8.66 -37.65
N LEU A 334 8.86 8.57 -36.39
CA LEU A 334 9.40 9.70 -35.62
C LEU A 334 10.88 9.98 -35.92
N ASP A 335 11.60 8.98 -36.42
CA ASP A 335 13.06 9.02 -36.58
C ASP A 335 13.51 9.69 -37.93
N VAL A 336 12.76 10.64 -38.44
CA VAL A 336 13.14 11.36 -39.66
C VAL A 336 14.45 12.12 -39.42
N GLY A 337 15.57 11.50 -39.81
CA GLY A 337 16.94 12.03 -39.70
C GLY A 337 17.81 11.45 -38.58
N ASN A 338 17.34 10.53 -37.77
CA ASN A 338 18.10 9.94 -36.65
C ASN A 338 17.63 8.51 -36.32
N ALA A 339 17.78 7.58 -37.25
CA ALA A 339 17.22 6.22 -37.24
C ALA A 339 17.70 5.29 -36.10
N ASN A 340 18.61 5.75 -35.22
CA ASN A 340 19.28 4.88 -34.23
C ASN A 340 19.10 5.35 -32.77
N ARG A 341 18.14 6.22 -32.46
CA ARG A 341 17.91 6.60 -31.06
C ARG A 341 17.24 5.46 -30.31
N PRO A 342 17.79 5.00 -29.17
CA PRO A 342 17.09 4.03 -28.34
C PRO A 342 15.74 4.58 -27.86
N ARG A 343 14.72 3.74 -27.89
CA ARG A 343 13.34 4.06 -27.53
C ARG A 343 13.07 3.55 -26.13
N ILE A 344 12.82 4.48 -25.22
CA ILE A 344 12.73 4.19 -23.79
C ILE A 344 11.32 4.51 -23.27
N GLY A 345 10.65 3.51 -22.76
CA GLY A 345 9.39 3.67 -22.05
C GLY A 345 9.61 4.15 -20.62
N ILE A 346 8.78 5.07 -20.11
CA ILE A 346 8.96 5.61 -18.78
C ILE A 346 7.66 5.65 -17.95
N VAL A 347 7.79 5.26 -16.64
CA VAL A 347 6.74 5.38 -15.62
C VAL A 347 7.36 5.96 -14.35
N TRP A 348 6.79 7.02 -13.80
CA TRP A 348 7.34 7.76 -12.65
C TRP A 348 6.41 7.88 -11.46
N GLN A 349 5.12 7.55 -11.61
CA GLN A 349 4.15 7.61 -10.53
C GLN A 349 3.36 6.31 -10.41
N GLY A 350 3.18 5.86 -9.17
CA GLY A 350 2.25 4.80 -8.82
C GLY A 350 0.85 5.36 -8.56
N ARG A 351 -0.15 4.48 -8.57
CA ARG A 351 -1.50 4.83 -8.14
C ARG A 351 -1.50 5.11 -6.64
N PHE A 352 -1.97 6.29 -6.24
CA PHE A 352 -2.18 6.60 -4.84
C PHE A 352 -3.45 5.87 -4.35
N ALA A 353 -3.29 4.98 -3.38
CA ALA A 353 -4.40 4.40 -2.64
C ALA A 353 -4.41 5.03 -1.23
N GLY A 354 -5.17 6.12 -1.05
CA GLY A 354 -5.36 6.74 0.28
C GLY A 354 -4.13 7.45 0.85
N GLN A 355 -4.01 7.42 2.18
CA GLN A 355 -2.95 8.10 2.95
C GLN A 355 -1.70 7.23 3.19
N ASP A 356 -1.46 6.21 2.38
CA ASP A 356 -0.28 5.36 2.53
C ASP A 356 1.00 6.08 2.10
N ASN A 357 1.77 6.56 3.08
CA ASN A 357 3.04 7.24 2.85
C ASN A 357 4.04 6.37 2.07
N GLN A 358 4.04 5.05 2.24
CA GLN A 358 4.94 4.16 1.50
C GLN A 358 4.61 4.09 0.01
N MET A 359 3.32 4.20 -0.34
CA MET A 359 2.89 4.29 -1.74
C MET A 359 3.29 5.64 -2.37
N ALA A 360 3.26 6.72 -1.58
CA ALA A 360 3.75 8.04 -2.03
C ALA A 360 5.27 8.06 -2.23
N GLU A 361 6.04 7.47 -1.31
CA GLU A 361 7.51 7.43 -1.35
C GLU A 361 8.09 6.75 -2.59
N ARG A 362 7.35 5.86 -3.26
CA ARG A 362 7.82 5.20 -4.49
C ARG A 362 7.69 6.08 -5.73
N SER A 363 6.93 7.15 -5.68
CA SER A 363 6.69 8.04 -6.82
C SER A 363 7.78 9.11 -6.91
N ILE A 364 8.13 9.49 -8.13
CA ILE A 364 9.08 10.56 -8.42
C ILE A 364 8.28 11.82 -8.78
N ALA A 365 8.68 12.97 -8.24
CA ALA A 365 8.02 14.23 -8.55
C ALA A 365 8.06 14.52 -10.07
N PRO A 366 6.94 14.94 -10.68
CA PRO A 366 6.88 15.18 -12.13
C PRO A 366 7.94 16.17 -12.63
N GLU A 367 8.22 17.22 -11.86
CA GLU A 367 9.23 18.23 -12.20
C GLU A 367 10.63 17.64 -12.29
N LEU A 368 10.97 16.76 -11.33
CA LEU A 368 12.28 16.10 -11.32
C LEU A 368 12.40 15.13 -12.50
N MET A 369 11.37 14.35 -12.77
CA MET A 369 11.35 13.43 -13.91
C MET A 369 11.38 14.19 -15.25
N ARG A 370 10.67 15.31 -15.36
CA ARG A 370 10.73 16.16 -16.55
C ARG A 370 12.15 16.66 -16.83
N HIS A 371 12.83 17.18 -15.82
CA HIS A 371 14.24 17.61 -15.95
C HIS A 371 15.14 16.47 -16.41
N PHE A 372 14.96 15.25 -15.87
CA PHE A 372 15.71 14.08 -16.27
C PHE A 372 15.50 13.73 -17.76
N VAL A 373 14.25 13.71 -18.22
CA VAL A 373 13.90 13.42 -19.63
C VAL A 373 14.48 14.51 -20.57
N GLU A 374 14.33 15.80 -20.22
CA GLU A 374 14.85 16.92 -21.01
C GLU A 374 16.38 16.96 -21.06
N ALA A 375 17.05 16.49 -20.00
CA ALA A 375 18.53 16.42 -19.93
C ALA A 375 19.15 15.26 -20.73
N THR A 376 18.32 14.36 -21.28
CA THR A 376 18.75 13.17 -22.05
C THR A 376 18.11 13.16 -23.45
N PRO A 377 18.41 14.17 -24.31
CA PRO A 377 17.75 14.34 -25.62
C PRO A 377 18.21 13.32 -26.67
N GLU A 378 19.23 12.56 -26.40
CA GLU A 378 19.75 11.49 -27.27
C GLU A 378 18.84 10.26 -27.34
N PHE A 379 17.85 10.14 -26.45
CA PHE A 379 16.88 9.06 -26.43
C PHE A 379 15.50 9.53 -26.94
N THR A 380 14.71 8.59 -27.45
CA THR A 380 13.30 8.78 -27.75
C THR A 380 12.48 8.27 -26.54
N TRP A 381 11.90 9.21 -25.78
CA TRP A 381 11.13 8.89 -24.60
C TRP A 381 9.66 8.66 -24.94
N VAL A 382 9.09 7.59 -24.40
CA VAL A 382 7.69 7.21 -24.58
C VAL A 382 7.01 7.07 -23.21
N SER A 383 5.93 7.80 -22.98
CA SER A 383 5.15 7.67 -21.75
C SER A 383 4.42 6.34 -21.71
N LEU A 384 4.59 5.61 -20.62
CA LEU A 384 3.78 4.45 -20.26
C LEU A 384 2.94 4.75 -19.00
N GLN A 385 2.89 6.04 -18.61
CA GLN A 385 2.22 6.50 -17.41
C GLN A 385 0.73 6.67 -17.65
N HIS A 386 -0.09 5.74 -17.13
CA HIS A 386 -1.54 5.94 -17.10
C HIS A 386 -1.96 6.94 -16.02
N GLY A 387 -2.93 7.80 -16.36
CA GLY A 387 -3.51 8.80 -15.46
C GLY A 387 -3.27 10.23 -15.91
N ALA A 388 -3.77 11.20 -15.12
CA ALA A 388 -3.87 12.61 -15.52
C ALA A 388 -2.56 13.42 -15.47
N VAL A 389 -1.43 12.83 -15.00
CA VAL A 389 -0.18 13.57 -14.80
C VAL A 389 0.72 13.43 -16.02
N THR A 390 0.81 14.49 -16.82
CA THR A 390 1.76 14.59 -17.92
C THR A 390 3.02 15.33 -17.46
N LEU A 391 4.21 14.96 -17.97
CA LEU A 391 5.45 15.68 -17.65
C LEU A 391 5.58 17.00 -18.40
N GLY A 392 4.94 17.15 -19.57
CA GLY A 392 5.09 18.32 -20.43
C GLY A 392 6.50 18.49 -21.02
N ALA A 393 7.33 17.44 -21.04
CA ALA A 393 8.66 17.46 -21.64
C ALA A 393 8.56 17.41 -23.18
N ALA A 394 9.32 18.27 -23.87
CA ALA A 394 9.23 18.40 -25.33
C ALA A 394 9.70 17.16 -26.12
N ASN A 395 10.55 16.32 -25.50
CA ASN A 395 11.08 15.09 -26.08
C ASN A 395 10.38 13.83 -25.57
N LEU A 396 9.23 13.96 -24.87
CA LEU A 396 8.42 12.84 -24.40
C LEU A 396 7.19 12.66 -25.30
N ILE A 397 7.04 11.49 -25.84
CA ILE A 397 5.88 11.07 -26.62
C ILE A 397 4.86 10.44 -25.68
N ASP A 398 3.64 10.90 -25.72
CA ASP A 398 2.54 10.32 -24.96
C ASP A 398 1.49 9.72 -25.90
N TRP A 399 1.44 8.40 -25.92
CA TRP A 399 0.46 7.60 -26.64
C TRP A 399 -0.40 6.73 -25.71
N THR A 400 -0.45 7.08 -24.44
CA THR A 400 -1.22 6.30 -23.45
C THR A 400 -2.72 6.23 -23.76
N ALA A 401 -3.26 7.24 -24.46
CA ALA A 401 -4.64 7.22 -24.94
C ALA A 401 -4.91 6.13 -26.00
N ASP A 402 -3.89 5.73 -26.78
CA ASP A 402 -3.99 4.67 -27.79
C ASP A 402 -3.62 3.30 -27.20
N ALA A 403 -2.91 3.26 -26.07
CA ALA A 403 -2.45 2.06 -25.37
C ALA A 403 -3.24 1.80 -24.08
N VAL A 404 -4.55 2.04 -24.07
CA VAL A 404 -5.43 1.88 -22.89
C VAL A 404 -5.57 0.42 -22.49
N GLU A 405 -5.74 -0.47 -23.47
CA GLU A 405 -5.87 -1.90 -23.23
C GLU A 405 -4.50 -2.55 -22.97
N PHE A 406 -4.44 -3.54 -22.09
CA PHE A 406 -3.19 -4.22 -21.79
C PHE A 406 -2.56 -4.94 -22.99
N THR A 407 -3.32 -5.37 -23.97
CA THR A 407 -2.79 -5.91 -25.23
C THR A 407 -2.00 -4.85 -26.00
N GLN A 408 -2.51 -3.62 -26.09
CA GLN A 408 -1.84 -2.52 -26.76
C GLN A 408 -0.64 -2.00 -25.94
N MET A 409 -0.79 -1.89 -24.62
CA MET A 409 0.32 -1.52 -23.72
C MET A 409 1.46 -2.55 -23.79
N ALA A 410 1.13 -3.84 -23.80
CA ALA A 410 2.12 -4.90 -23.93
C ALA A 410 2.84 -4.85 -25.28
N ALA A 411 2.11 -4.64 -26.38
CA ALA A 411 2.68 -4.49 -27.72
C ALA A 411 3.57 -3.25 -27.82
N LEU A 412 3.17 -2.12 -27.22
CA LEU A 412 4.01 -0.92 -27.16
C LEU A 412 5.30 -1.21 -26.37
N ILE A 413 5.22 -1.82 -25.18
CA ILE A 413 6.40 -2.21 -24.38
C ILE A 413 7.33 -3.13 -25.20
N ASP A 414 6.80 -4.08 -25.95
CA ASP A 414 7.57 -5.05 -26.76
C ASP A 414 8.22 -4.39 -28.01
N ALA A 415 7.77 -3.21 -28.37
CA ALA A 415 8.34 -2.40 -29.43
C ALA A 415 9.48 -1.45 -28.95
N LEU A 416 9.69 -1.34 -27.65
CA LEU A 416 10.70 -0.47 -27.04
C LEU A 416 12.02 -1.22 -26.78
N ASP A 417 13.12 -0.47 -26.70
CA ASP A 417 14.45 -1.02 -26.43
C ASP A 417 14.69 -1.20 -24.92
N LEU A 418 14.07 -0.34 -24.09
CA LEU A 418 14.19 -0.31 -22.64
C LEU A 418 12.93 0.24 -22.00
N VAL A 419 12.57 -0.29 -20.82
CA VAL A 419 11.55 0.30 -19.94
C VAL A 419 12.22 0.76 -18.66
N ILE A 420 12.05 2.03 -18.29
CA ILE A 420 12.46 2.58 -17.00
C ILE A 420 11.18 2.89 -16.20
N THR A 421 11.05 2.30 -15.04
CA THR A 421 9.83 2.42 -14.25
C THR A 421 10.13 2.40 -12.77
N ILE A 422 9.27 3.01 -11.97
CA ILE A 422 9.22 2.70 -10.54
C ILE A 422 8.48 1.36 -10.32
N ASP A 423 8.39 0.92 -9.08
CA ASP A 423 7.64 -0.29 -8.69
C ASP A 423 6.13 -0.13 -9.00
N THR A 424 5.71 -0.65 -10.16
CA THR A 424 4.33 -0.58 -10.68
C THR A 424 3.97 -1.83 -11.49
N ALA A 425 2.71 -1.94 -11.89
CA ALA A 425 2.24 -3.00 -12.80
C ALA A 425 3.04 -3.03 -14.13
N ALA A 426 3.52 -1.88 -14.60
CA ALA A 426 4.35 -1.80 -15.82
C ALA A 426 5.69 -2.53 -15.66
N ALA A 427 6.32 -2.50 -14.46
CA ALA A 427 7.52 -3.25 -14.18
C ALA A 427 7.30 -4.77 -14.34
N HIS A 428 6.19 -5.28 -13.80
CA HIS A 428 5.85 -6.70 -13.86
C HIS A 428 5.42 -7.13 -15.27
N LEU A 429 4.68 -6.27 -15.97
CA LEU A 429 4.30 -6.54 -17.36
C LEU A 429 5.54 -6.57 -18.28
N ALA A 430 6.43 -5.58 -18.19
CA ALA A 430 7.66 -5.53 -18.96
C ALA A 430 8.56 -6.75 -18.66
N ALA A 431 8.68 -7.13 -17.39
CA ALA A 431 9.42 -8.35 -17.01
C ALA A 431 8.77 -9.63 -17.60
N ALA A 432 7.45 -9.75 -17.56
CA ALA A 432 6.71 -10.87 -18.08
C ALA A 432 6.81 -10.99 -19.61
N LEU A 433 6.91 -9.87 -20.31
CA LEU A 433 7.20 -9.78 -21.75
C LEU A 433 8.68 -10.05 -22.08
N GLY A 434 9.55 -10.10 -21.08
CA GLY A 434 10.98 -10.27 -21.29
C GLY A 434 11.68 -9.02 -21.85
N ALA A 435 11.06 -7.86 -21.71
CA ALA A 435 11.69 -6.57 -22.05
C ALA A 435 12.82 -6.24 -21.09
N LYS A 436 13.87 -5.55 -21.58
CA LYS A 436 14.88 -4.97 -20.70
C LYS A 436 14.18 -3.94 -19.81
N THR A 437 14.36 -4.05 -18.51
CA THR A 437 13.61 -3.22 -17.55
C THR A 437 14.56 -2.70 -16.48
N TRP A 438 14.57 -1.38 -16.27
CA TRP A 438 15.22 -0.75 -15.14
C TRP A 438 14.17 -0.29 -14.14
N VAL A 439 14.30 -0.73 -12.89
CA VAL A 439 13.33 -0.39 -11.84
C VAL A 439 13.98 0.54 -10.83
N LEU A 440 13.36 1.71 -10.65
CA LEU A 440 13.77 2.71 -9.69
C LEU A 440 13.05 2.43 -8.37
N LEU A 441 13.82 2.20 -7.31
CA LEU A 441 13.30 1.72 -6.03
C LEU A 441 13.57 2.71 -4.92
N ARG A 442 12.58 2.90 -4.04
CA ARG A 442 12.78 3.56 -2.76
C ARG A 442 13.79 2.78 -1.89
N HIS A 443 14.33 3.42 -0.85
CA HIS A 443 15.35 2.85 0.05
C HIS A 443 14.95 1.47 0.59
N ALA A 444 13.82 1.39 1.28
CA ALA A 444 13.21 0.13 1.68
C ALA A 444 12.20 -0.30 0.61
N GLY A 445 12.68 -0.94 -0.45
CA GLY A 445 11.88 -1.38 -1.59
C GLY A 445 10.86 -2.48 -1.23
N ASP A 446 10.06 -2.86 -2.21
CA ASP A 446 9.19 -4.02 -2.08
C ASP A 446 10.01 -5.32 -2.03
N TRP A 447 9.49 -6.32 -1.34
CA TRP A 447 10.14 -7.61 -1.12
C TRP A 447 10.56 -8.33 -2.42
N ARG A 448 9.83 -8.11 -3.52
CA ARG A 448 10.07 -8.73 -4.83
C ARG A 448 11.44 -8.43 -5.39
N TYR A 449 11.98 -7.29 -5.00
CA TYR A 449 13.28 -6.81 -5.47
C TYR A 449 14.44 -7.15 -4.53
N GLY A 450 14.18 -7.84 -3.41
CA GLY A 450 15.18 -8.14 -2.40
C GLY A 450 15.65 -6.88 -1.64
N ILE A 451 16.64 -7.06 -0.78
CA ILE A 451 17.11 -6.01 0.15
C ILE A 451 18.28 -5.18 -0.38
N SER A 452 19.01 -5.69 -1.37
CA SER A 452 20.22 -5.06 -1.89
C SER A 452 20.54 -5.53 -3.32
N GLY A 453 21.55 -4.92 -3.94
CA GLY A 453 22.03 -5.29 -5.26
C GLY A 453 21.19 -4.72 -6.41
N GLU A 454 21.67 -4.96 -7.63
CA GLU A 454 21.08 -4.47 -8.89
C GLU A 454 20.34 -5.57 -9.67
N GLN A 455 20.36 -6.81 -9.20
CA GLN A 455 19.72 -7.94 -9.85
C GLN A 455 18.39 -8.27 -9.18
N CYS A 456 17.42 -8.70 -10.00
CA CYS A 456 16.12 -9.18 -9.53
C CYS A 456 16.01 -10.69 -9.72
N ALA A 457 15.80 -11.44 -8.64
CA ALA A 457 15.61 -12.90 -8.70
C ALA A 457 14.41 -13.32 -9.57
N TRP A 458 13.39 -12.47 -9.65
CA TRP A 458 12.17 -12.72 -10.42
C TRP A 458 12.29 -12.46 -11.91
N SER A 459 13.32 -11.70 -12.36
CA SER A 459 13.51 -11.41 -13.78
C SER A 459 15.00 -11.13 -14.08
N PRO A 460 15.65 -11.96 -14.90
CA PRO A 460 17.08 -11.80 -15.21
C PRO A 460 17.38 -10.57 -16.10
N LYS A 461 16.35 -10.00 -16.76
CA LYS A 461 16.49 -8.79 -17.59
C LYS A 461 16.15 -7.49 -16.85
N MET A 462 15.92 -7.58 -15.56
CA MET A 462 15.60 -6.42 -14.71
C MET A 462 16.86 -5.95 -13.99
N ARG A 463 17.18 -4.65 -14.12
CA ARG A 463 18.22 -3.96 -13.34
C ARG A 463 17.57 -3.01 -12.35
N LEU A 464 18.08 -2.98 -11.11
CA LEU A 464 17.51 -2.24 -10.01
C LEU A 464 18.37 -1.05 -9.64
N PHE A 465 17.75 0.13 -9.52
CA PHE A 465 18.36 1.36 -9.05
C PHE A 465 17.68 1.80 -7.76
N ARG A 466 18.37 1.67 -6.62
CA ARG A 466 17.79 1.92 -5.29
C ARG A 466 18.19 3.30 -4.77
N GLN A 467 17.27 3.95 -4.04
CA GLN A 467 17.66 5.05 -3.16
C GLN A 467 18.64 4.57 -2.09
N ASP A 468 19.53 5.44 -1.71
CA ASP A 468 20.37 5.30 -0.52
C ASP A 468 19.61 5.75 0.75
N GLU A 469 20.33 5.86 1.87
CA GLU A 469 19.78 6.30 3.16
C GLU A 469 19.21 7.75 3.13
N SER A 470 19.64 8.57 2.16
CA SER A 470 19.11 9.92 1.98
C SER A 470 17.64 9.93 1.52
N ARG A 471 17.13 8.81 0.99
CA ARG A 471 15.79 8.62 0.42
C ARG A 471 15.44 9.61 -0.70
N ARG A 472 16.46 10.16 -1.35
CA ARG A 472 16.31 11.12 -2.44
C ARG A 472 16.35 10.43 -3.81
N TRP A 473 15.60 10.98 -4.76
CA TRP A 473 15.54 10.44 -6.12
C TRP A 473 16.65 10.98 -7.03
N GLU A 474 17.19 12.17 -6.75
CA GLU A 474 18.23 12.80 -7.58
C GLU A 474 19.47 11.89 -7.76
N PRO A 475 20.05 11.30 -6.69
CA PRO A 475 21.19 10.40 -6.86
C PRO A 475 20.87 9.12 -7.64
N VAL A 476 19.59 8.67 -7.60
CA VAL A 476 19.13 7.52 -8.40
C VAL A 476 19.10 7.90 -9.87
N LEU A 477 18.52 9.05 -10.22
CA LEU A 477 18.40 9.51 -11.60
C LEU A 477 19.78 9.83 -12.21
N GLU A 478 20.74 10.34 -11.43
CA GLU A 478 22.14 10.51 -11.85
C GLU A 478 22.77 9.18 -12.27
N ARG A 479 22.64 8.13 -11.45
CA ARG A 479 23.14 6.78 -11.79
C ARG A 479 22.42 6.17 -12.99
N VAL A 480 21.13 6.45 -13.17
CA VAL A 480 20.38 6.03 -14.35
C VAL A 480 20.89 6.75 -15.60
N ALA A 481 21.17 8.07 -15.53
CA ALA A 481 21.74 8.83 -16.63
C ALA A 481 23.13 8.32 -17.03
N ASP A 482 23.98 7.99 -16.05
CA ASP A 482 25.29 7.39 -16.32
C ASP A 482 25.16 6.04 -17.02
N ALA A 483 24.27 5.17 -16.52
CA ALA A 483 24.01 3.87 -17.14
C ALA A 483 23.42 3.98 -18.56
N LEU A 484 22.63 5.02 -18.85
CA LEU A 484 22.10 5.29 -20.18
C LEU A 484 23.19 5.69 -21.17
N ARG A 485 24.22 6.43 -20.74
CA ARG A 485 25.38 6.77 -21.62
C ARG A 485 26.19 5.53 -22.05
N GLU A 486 26.19 4.49 -21.22
CA GLU A 486 26.83 3.21 -21.56
C GLU A 486 25.89 2.31 -22.40
N TYR A 487 24.60 2.62 -22.45
CA TYR A 487 23.57 1.86 -23.15
C TYR A 487 23.46 2.25 -24.64
N SER A 488 23.89 3.46 -25.00
CA SER A 488 23.77 4.08 -26.34
C SER A 488 24.79 3.56 -27.36
#